data_638864949c0b04091cd18ee41acceac4
#
_entry.id   638864949c0b04091cd18ee41acceac4
#
_cell.length_a   1.000
_cell.length_b   1.000
_cell.length_c   1.000
_cell.angle_alpha   90.00
_cell.angle_beta   90.00
_cell.angle_gamma   90.00
#
_symmetry.space_group_name_H-M   'P 1'
#
loop_
_entity.id
_entity.type
_entity.pdbx_description
1 polymer ?
#
loop_
_entity_poly.entity_id
_entity_poly.type
_entity_poly.pdbx_seq_one_letter_code
_entity_poly.pdbx_strand_id
1 'polypeptide(L)'
;MERKRFGVTFFLRKTRTNKAGLTPILARITTNGVSKEVYIQCSVPESKWSQAKERAMGKDKLCQQVNACLDSYRARILEIRRELIAKGLDGNCLEIKNHLQNPTTHAIMLLAELEKYCVKRQGEVGVRITQLTANKYHRVLRYLQEYVPAQYRKKDVPLAAVDYEFIDGFNTFVQTAHNCHHNGAVNLLDCVKNFMRYAIRNEWIEKDPFRNYKLKEEHNKDKDHLTKNELETLIRKPMPNDRLERIRDVFAFCCLTGLAFTDVEHLRKEHITADEQGTQWIHKPREKTAVMSRIPLLAHPIRLLKKYENNGLEKGKLLPVPSNQKMNAYLKEIAGICNIDKTLTTHVARHTFACLAVEYGMPIDVLAKILGHSNTNMTRHYAKFSEQLIGREMQKIGQMFEQAI
;
A
#
# COMPACT_ATOMS: atom_id res chain seq x y z
N MET A 1 -20.24 -35.20 -37.13
CA MET A 1 -20.08 -33.87 -36.52
C MET A 1 -21.11 -32.93 -37.13
N GLU A 2 -22.18 -32.60 -36.41
CA GLU A 2 -23.14 -31.59 -36.88
C GLU A 2 -22.47 -30.23 -36.95
N ARG A 3 -22.51 -29.62 -38.17
CA ARG A 3 -22.01 -28.25 -38.34
C ARG A 3 -22.91 -27.29 -37.56
N LYS A 4 -22.47 -26.85 -36.40
CA LYS A 4 -23.13 -25.81 -35.61
C LYS A 4 -23.28 -24.56 -36.50
N ARG A 5 -24.46 -24.29 -37.06
CA ARG A 5 -24.75 -23.13 -37.91
C ARG A 5 -24.86 -21.90 -37.05
N PHE A 6 -24.01 -20.90 -37.32
CA PHE A 6 -24.09 -19.59 -36.71
C PHE A 6 -24.28 -18.52 -37.78
N GLY A 7 -25.21 -17.60 -37.55
CA GLY A 7 -25.49 -16.49 -38.45
C GLY A 7 -25.88 -15.21 -37.73
N VAL A 8 -25.50 -14.08 -38.31
CA VAL A 8 -25.91 -12.75 -37.86
C VAL A 8 -26.50 -12.04 -39.07
N THR A 9 -27.78 -11.65 -38.98
CA THR A 9 -28.51 -10.91 -40.03
C THR A 9 -29.06 -9.61 -39.47
N PHE A 10 -29.11 -8.58 -40.32
CA PHE A 10 -29.71 -7.29 -39.96
C PHE A 10 -30.99 -7.07 -40.74
N PHE A 11 -32.00 -6.50 -40.08
CA PHE A 11 -33.32 -6.22 -40.70
C PHE A 11 -34.01 -5.03 -40.04
N LEU A 12 -34.94 -4.39 -40.77
CA LEU A 12 -35.71 -3.28 -40.26
C LEU A 12 -36.90 -3.74 -39.45
N ARG A 13 -37.18 -3.09 -38.31
CA ARG A 13 -38.43 -3.27 -37.58
C ARG A 13 -39.47 -2.25 -38.01
N LYS A 14 -40.19 -2.53 -39.12
CA LYS A 14 -41.16 -1.66 -39.78
C LYS A 14 -42.28 -1.16 -38.88
N THR A 15 -42.65 -1.93 -37.83
CA THR A 15 -43.70 -1.59 -36.85
C THR A 15 -43.34 -0.48 -35.88
N ARG A 16 -42.10 0.07 -35.91
CA ARG A 16 -41.62 1.09 -34.97
C ARG A 16 -40.88 2.25 -35.69
N THR A 17 -41.38 2.69 -36.83
CA THR A 17 -40.84 3.90 -37.48
C THR A 17 -41.15 5.12 -36.60
N ASN A 18 -40.16 5.97 -36.36
CA ASN A 18 -40.35 7.17 -35.56
C ASN A 18 -40.99 8.32 -36.37
N LYS A 19 -41.36 9.44 -35.71
CA LYS A 19 -41.99 10.62 -36.36
C LYS A 19 -41.10 11.27 -37.44
N ALA A 20 -39.78 11.00 -37.43
CA ALA A 20 -38.83 11.51 -38.45
C ALA A 20 -38.66 10.51 -39.62
N GLY A 21 -39.49 9.50 -39.74
CA GLY A 21 -39.41 8.52 -40.83
C GLY A 21 -38.24 7.54 -40.73
N LEU A 22 -37.56 7.45 -39.58
CA LEU A 22 -36.48 6.52 -39.35
C LEU A 22 -36.98 5.23 -38.72
N THR A 23 -36.61 4.11 -39.32
CA THR A 23 -36.98 2.75 -38.88
C THR A 23 -35.75 2.13 -38.17
N PRO A 24 -35.94 1.58 -36.95
CA PRO A 24 -34.83 0.99 -36.21
C PRO A 24 -34.42 -0.34 -36.85
N ILE A 25 -33.08 -0.61 -36.76
CA ILE A 25 -32.49 -1.85 -37.24
C ILE A 25 -32.31 -2.80 -36.06
N LEU A 26 -32.59 -4.09 -36.31
CA LEU A 26 -32.34 -5.20 -35.39
C LEU A 26 -31.27 -6.13 -35.95
N ALA A 27 -30.47 -6.70 -35.06
CA ALA A 27 -29.63 -7.85 -35.35
C ALA A 27 -30.36 -9.11 -34.90
N ARG A 28 -30.48 -10.10 -35.80
CA ARG A 28 -30.93 -11.47 -35.49
C ARG A 28 -29.70 -12.38 -35.42
N ILE A 29 -29.49 -12.96 -34.26
CA ILE A 29 -28.39 -13.89 -33.98
C ILE A 29 -28.99 -15.26 -33.96
N THR A 30 -28.53 -16.14 -34.83
CA THR A 30 -29.04 -17.52 -34.97
C THR A 30 -27.94 -18.50 -34.62
N THR A 31 -28.23 -19.48 -33.75
CA THR A 31 -27.35 -20.58 -33.39
C THR A 31 -28.13 -21.87 -33.35
N ASN A 32 -27.73 -22.84 -34.19
CA ASN A 32 -28.37 -24.16 -34.26
C ASN A 32 -29.92 -24.10 -34.44
N GLY A 33 -30.43 -23.20 -35.30
CA GLY A 33 -31.85 -23.03 -35.57
C GLY A 33 -32.60 -22.14 -34.58
N VAL A 34 -32.03 -21.80 -33.43
CA VAL A 34 -32.63 -20.87 -32.44
C VAL A 34 -32.16 -19.47 -32.72
N SER A 35 -33.08 -18.50 -32.76
CA SER A 35 -32.75 -17.09 -33.03
C SER A 35 -33.19 -16.19 -31.87
N LYS A 36 -32.36 -15.16 -31.62
CA LYS A 36 -32.65 -14.03 -30.71
C LYS A 36 -32.40 -12.72 -31.40
N GLU A 37 -33.27 -11.73 -31.11
CA GLU A 37 -33.22 -10.41 -31.71
C GLU A 37 -32.67 -9.40 -30.69
N VAL A 38 -31.84 -8.48 -31.17
CA VAL A 38 -31.20 -7.39 -30.39
C VAL A 38 -31.36 -6.08 -31.13
N TYR A 39 -31.84 -5.05 -30.41
CA TYR A 39 -31.84 -3.71 -30.94
C TYR A 39 -30.40 -3.20 -31.04
N ILE A 40 -30.02 -2.71 -32.24
CA ILE A 40 -28.82 -1.94 -32.44
C ILE A 40 -29.18 -0.46 -32.47
N GLN A 41 -28.36 0.38 -31.85
CA GLN A 41 -28.67 1.81 -31.69
C GLN A 41 -28.56 2.60 -33.02
N CYS A 42 -29.07 2.03 -34.10
CA CYS A 42 -29.04 2.58 -35.46
C CYS A 42 -30.43 2.55 -36.08
N SER A 43 -30.79 3.59 -36.82
CA SER A 43 -32.04 3.70 -37.55
C SER A 43 -31.80 4.32 -38.93
N VAL A 44 -32.59 3.94 -39.93
CA VAL A 44 -32.47 4.42 -41.31
C VAL A 44 -33.86 4.55 -41.95
N PRO A 45 -34.09 5.46 -42.91
CA PRO A 45 -35.30 5.50 -43.70
C PRO A 45 -35.50 4.19 -44.43
N GLU A 46 -36.72 3.63 -44.47
CA GLU A 46 -37.00 2.37 -45.14
C GLU A 46 -36.60 2.38 -46.62
N SER A 47 -36.79 3.53 -47.32
CA SER A 47 -36.41 3.71 -48.72
C SER A 47 -34.91 3.59 -49.01
N LYS A 48 -34.07 3.75 -47.95
CA LYS A 48 -32.60 3.62 -48.05
C LYS A 48 -32.07 2.27 -47.53
N TRP A 49 -32.92 1.28 -47.25
CA TRP A 49 -32.48 -0.01 -46.75
C TRP A 49 -32.57 -1.09 -47.86
N SER A 50 -31.52 -1.85 -47.99
CA SER A 50 -31.50 -3.07 -48.82
C SER A 50 -31.44 -4.31 -47.93
N GLN A 51 -32.56 -5.07 -47.86
CA GLN A 51 -32.62 -6.30 -47.06
C GLN A 51 -31.70 -7.40 -47.69
N ALA A 52 -31.56 -7.43 -49.01
CA ALA A 52 -30.66 -8.38 -49.68
C ALA A 52 -29.20 -8.18 -49.35
N LYS A 53 -28.78 -6.93 -49.16
CA LYS A 53 -27.39 -6.57 -48.76
C LYS A 53 -27.22 -6.39 -47.25
N GLU A 54 -28.32 -6.36 -46.48
CA GLU A 54 -28.35 -6.07 -45.06
C GLU A 54 -27.62 -4.75 -44.73
N ARG A 55 -27.79 -3.70 -45.58
CA ARG A 55 -27.07 -2.44 -45.48
C ARG A 55 -27.94 -1.24 -45.91
N ALA A 56 -27.57 -0.07 -45.43
CA ALA A 56 -28.11 1.20 -45.90
C ALA A 56 -27.49 1.54 -47.25
N MET A 57 -28.35 1.93 -48.21
CA MET A 57 -28.01 2.27 -49.58
C MET A 57 -27.98 3.79 -49.72
N GLY A 58 -26.84 4.33 -50.11
CA GLY A 58 -26.63 5.76 -50.32
C GLY A 58 -25.20 6.19 -49.97
N LYS A 59 -24.78 7.36 -50.49
CA LYS A 59 -23.42 7.88 -50.22
C LYS A 59 -23.46 8.99 -49.14
N ASP A 60 -24.63 9.28 -48.60
CA ASP A 60 -24.81 10.29 -47.56
C ASP A 60 -24.22 9.86 -46.22
N LYS A 61 -23.88 10.84 -45.39
CA LYS A 61 -23.23 10.66 -44.08
C LYS A 61 -24.02 9.71 -43.16
N LEU A 62 -25.36 9.73 -43.21
CA LEU A 62 -26.23 8.86 -42.42
C LEU A 62 -26.01 7.39 -42.81
N CYS A 63 -26.06 7.05 -44.12
CA CYS A 63 -25.87 5.69 -44.61
C CYS A 63 -24.46 5.17 -44.28
N GLN A 64 -23.42 6.01 -44.37
CA GLN A 64 -22.07 5.65 -44.00
C GLN A 64 -21.95 5.34 -42.51
N GLN A 65 -22.54 6.18 -41.65
CA GLN A 65 -22.53 5.97 -40.18
C GLN A 65 -23.32 4.71 -39.79
N VAL A 66 -24.48 4.48 -40.38
CA VAL A 66 -25.26 3.27 -40.15
C VAL A 66 -24.47 2.02 -40.56
N ASN A 67 -23.85 2.01 -41.74
CA ASN A 67 -23.07 0.88 -42.21
C ASN A 67 -21.84 0.61 -41.32
N ALA A 68 -21.13 1.62 -40.87
CA ALA A 68 -20.04 1.51 -39.89
C ALA A 68 -20.52 0.92 -38.55
N CYS A 69 -21.69 1.37 -38.09
CA CYS A 69 -22.34 0.83 -36.89
C CYS A 69 -22.66 -0.68 -37.05
N LEU A 70 -23.25 -1.08 -38.19
CA LEU A 70 -23.55 -2.50 -38.46
C LEU A 70 -22.29 -3.38 -38.46
N ASP A 71 -21.21 -2.89 -39.08
CA ASP A 71 -19.93 -3.61 -39.12
C ASP A 71 -19.33 -3.76 -37.72
N SER A 72 -19.39 -2.70 -36.90
CA SER A 72 -18.97 -2.73 -35.51
C SER A 72 -19.76 -3.74 -34.66
N TYR A 73 -21.09 -3.73 -34.80
CA TYR A 73 -21.94 -4.71 -34.09
C TYR A 73 -21.68 -6.14 -34.53
N ARG A 74 -21.48 -6.38 -35.85
CA ARG A 74 -21.15 -7.71 -36.36
C ARG A 74 -19.82 -8.21 -35.80
N ALA A 75 -18.78 -7.36 -35.80
CA ALA A 75 -17.48 -7.67 -35.22
C ALA A 75 -17.58 -8.02 -33.72
N ARG A 76 -18.35 -7.20 -32.96
CA ARG A 76 -18.56 -7.41 -31.53
C ARG A 76 -19.30 -8.71 -31.22
N ILE A 77 -20.32 -9.06 -32.00
CA ILE A 77 -21.04 -10.34 -31.86
C ILE A 77 -20.11 -11.53 -32.06
N LEU A 78 -19.24 -11.46 -33.07
CA LEU A 78 -18.26 -12.52 -33.38
C LEU A 78 -17.21 -12.64 -32.28
N GLU A 79 -16.74 -11.53 -31.74
CA GLU A 79 -15.78 -11.47 -30.63
C GLU A 79 -16.38 -12.11 -29.36
N ILE A 80 -17.57 -11.68 -28.93
CA ILE A 80 -18.28 -12.28 -27.78
C ILE A 80 -18.41 -13.79 -27.94
N ARG A 81 -18.80 -14.26 -29.15
CA ARG A 81 -18.90 -15.69 -29.39
C ARG A 81 -17.57 -16.41 -29.23
N ARG A 82 -16.46 -15.84 -29.75
CA ARG A 82 -15.11 -16.41 -29.59
C ARG A 82 -14.71 -16.49 -28.11
N GLU A 83 -14.96 -15.44 -27.35
CA GLU A 83 -14.69 -15.40 -25.91
C GLU A 83 -15.48 -16.48 -25.14
N LEU A 84 -16.78 -16.64 -25.46
CA LEU A 84 -17.63 -17.66 -24.83
C LEU A 84 -17.13 -19.07 -25.12
N ILE A 85 -16.78 -19.36 -26.40
CA ILE A 85 -16.23 -20.66 -26.81
C ILE A 85 -14.87 -20.91 -26.13
N ALA A 86 -13.98 -19.92 -26.05
CA ALA A 86 -12.70 -20.02 -25.37
C ALA A 86 -12.83 -20.33 -23.86
N LYS A 87 -13.96 -19.90 -23.25
CA LYS A 87 -14.32 -20.21 -21.85
C LYS A 87 -15.05 -21.54 -21.68
N GLY A 88 -15.16 -22.36 -22.74
CA GLY A 88 -15.85 -23.65 -22.69
C GLY A 88 -17.38 -23.57 -22.70
N LEU A 89 -17.96 -22.40 -23.01
CA LEU A 89 -19.40 -22.19 -23.14
C LEU A 89 -19.85 -22.42 -24.59
N ASP A 90 -21.16 -22.70 -24.79
CA ASP A 90 -21.69 -23.02 -26.13
C ASP A 90 -21.67 -21.84 -27.12
N GLY A 91 -21.57 -20.62 -26.64
CA GLY A 91 -21.66 -19.41 -27.47
C GLY A 91 -22.99 -19.32 -28.21
N ASN A 92 -24.08 -19.66 -27.52
CA ASN A 92 -25.45 -19.66 -28.09
C ASN A 92 -26.02 -18.24 -28.19
N CYS A 93 -27.09 -18.07 -28.99
CA CYS A 93 -27.66 -16.76 -29.27
C CYS A 93 -28.23 -16.04 -28.02
N LEU A 94 -28.63 -16.76 -26.97
CA LEU A 94 -29.11 -16.19 -25.73
C LEU A 94 -27.96 -15.62 -24.90
N GLU A 95 -26.85 -16.34 -24.78
CA GLU A 95 -25.65 -15.89 -24.09
C GLU A 95 -25.06 -14.65 -24.77
N ILE A 96 -24.91 -14.69 -26.12
CA ILE A 96 -24.43 -13.55 -26.90
C ILE A 96 -25.37 -12.32 -26.70
N LYS A 97 -26.67 -12.52 -26.75
CA LYS A 97 -27.64 -11.43 -26.49
C LYS A 97 -27.46 -10.84 -25.09
N ASN A 98 -27.33 -11.66 -24.07
CA ASN A 98 -27.13 -11.23 -22.69
C ASN A 98 -25.83 -10.40 -22.57
N HIS A 99 -24.74 -10.83 -23.19
CA HIS A 99 -23.47 -10.10 -23.24
C HIS A 99 -23.56 -8.77 -24.00
N LEU A 100 -24.38 -8.70 -25.05
CA LEU A 100 -24.62 -7.45 -25.80
C LEU A 100 -25.49 -6.45 -25.05
N GLN A 101 -26.53 -6.94 -24.37
CA GLN A 101 -27.50 -6.10 -23.64
C GLN A 101 -27.02 -5.69 -22.26
N ASN A 102 -26.20 -6.53 -21.63
CA ASN A 102 -25.60 -6.30 -20.33
C ASN A 102 -24.08 -6.43 -20.42
N PRO A 103 -23.38 -5.46 -21.02
CA PRO A 103 -21.92 -5.48 -21.06
C PRO A 103 -21.29 -5.46 -19.66
N THR A 104 -22.08 -5.20 -18.62
CA THR A 104 -21.70 -5.15 -17.22
C THR A 104 -21.89 -6.47 -16.47
N THR A 105 -22.44 -7.55 -17.08
CA THR A 105 -22.72 -8.81 -16.35
C THR A 105 -21.46 -9.60 -15.95
N HIS A 106 -20.27 -9.14 -16.38
CA HIS A 106 -18.99 -9.66 -15.90
C HIS A 106 -17.97 -8.54 -15.65
N ALA A 107 -18.41 -7.31 -15.46
CA ALA A 107 -17.51 -6.27 -14.99
C ALA A 107 -17.01 -6.66 -13.60
N ILE A 108 -15.72 -6.92 -13.52
CA ILE A 108 -15.06 -7.17 -12.24
C ILE A 108 -15.18 -5.88 -11.43
N MET A 109 -15.84 -5.97 -10.27
CA MET A 109 -16.16 -4.80 -9.45
C MET A 109 -15.05 -4.52 -8.43
N LEU A 110 -14.72 -3.25 -8.25
CA LEU A 110 -13.59 -2.80 -7.43
C LEU A 110 -13.72 -3.25 -5.97
N LEU A 111 -14.83 -2.90 -5.30
CA LEU A 111 -14.98 -3.14 -3.86
C LEU A 111 -15.14 -4.62 -3.56
N ALA A 112 -15.92 -5.32 -4.38
CA ALA A 112 -16.13 -6.77 -4.22
C ALA A 112 -14.83 -7.56 -4.35
N GLU A 113 -13.97 -7.23 -5.32
CA GLU A 113 -12.69 -7.94 -5.49
C GLU A 113 -11.63 -7.48 -4.48
N LEU A 114 -11.64 -6.21 -4.08
CA LEU A 114 -10.76 -5.72 -3.02
C LEU A 114 -11.10 -6.38 -1.68
N GLU A 115 -12.37 -6.62 -1.38
CA GLU A 115 -12.79 -7.35 -0.17
C GLU A 115 -12.23 -8.78 -0.15
N LYS A 116 -12.36 -9.52 -1.25
CA LYS A 116 -11.74 -10.85 -1.40
C LYS A 116 -10.21 -10.79 -1.24
N TYR A 117 -9.60 -9.76 -1.81
CA TYR A 117 -8.16 -9.53 -1.65
C TYR A 117 -7.76 -9.25 -0.20
N CYS A 118 -8.54 -8.47 0.55
CA CYS A 118 -8.32 -8.23 1.98
C CYS A 118 -8.40 -9.54 2.79
N VAL A 119 -9.39 -10.39 2.52
CA VAL A 119 -9.49 -11.73 3.15
C VAL A 119 -8.26 -12.58 2.84
N LYS A 120 -7.82 -12.61 1.58
CA LYS A 120 -6.59 -13.30 1.18
C LYS A 120 -5.37 -12.77 1.94
N ARG A 121 -5.21 -11.42 2.02
CA ARG A 121 -4.09 -10.80 2.76
C ARG A 121 -4.16 -11.10 4.26
N GLN A 122 -5.36 -11.18 4.85
CA GLN A 122 -5.52 -11.59 6.24
C GLN A 122 -5.03 -13.02 6.48
N GLY A 123 -5.28 -13.94 5.57
CA GLY A 123 -4.76 -15.32 5.63
C GLY A 123 -3.23 -15.43 5.47
N GLU A 124 -2.56 -14.38 4.99
CA GLU A 124 -1.10 -14.34 4.84
C GLU A 124 -0.37 -13.77 6.09
N VAL A 125 -1.12 -13.37 7.12
CA VAL A 125 -0.55 -12.82 8.36
C VAL A 125 0.27 -13.88 9.09
N GLY A 126 1.44 -13.48 9.56
CA GLY A 126 2.40 -14.37 10.23
C GLY A 126 3.30 -15.17 9.28
N VAL A 127 2.95 -15.22 7.96
CA VAL A 127 3.77 -15.91 6.94
C VAL A 127 4.44 -14.91 5.99
N ARG A 128 3.68 -13.99 5.42
CA ARG A 128 4.16 -13.04 4.41
C ARG A 128 4.02 -11.58 4.81
N ILE A 129 3.05 -11.27 5.65
CA ILE A 129 2.78 -9.90 6.10
C ILE A 129 2.49 -9.87 7.60
N THR A 130 2.60 -8.68 8.19
CA THR A 130 2.20 -8.43 9.57
C THR A 130 0.71 -8.09 9.66
N GLN A 131 0.10 -8.28 10.84
CA GLN A 131 -1.28 -7.84 11.10
C GLN A 131 -1.48 -6.34 10.80
N LEU A 132 -0.49 -5.51 11.11
CA LEU A 132 -0.54 -4.08 10.80
C LEU A 132 -0.65 -3.80 9.30
N THR A 133 0.00 -4.62 8.47
CA THR A 133 -0.11 -4.53 7.01
C THR A 133 -1.50 -4.96 6.54
N ALA A 134 -2.06 -6.05 7.07
CA ALA A 134 -3.43 -6.47 6.75
C ALA A 134 -4.45 -5.39 7.14
N ASN A 135 -4.31 -4.79 8.32
CA ASN A 135 -5.18 -3.70 8.79
C ASN A 135 -5.15 -2.47 7.86
N LYS A 136 -4.04 -2.19 7.17
CA LYS A 136 -3.98 -1.11 6.17
C LYS A 136 -4.90 -1.41 4.97
N TYR A 137 -4.92 -2.65 4.46
CA TYR A 137 -5.81 -3.03 3.37
C TYR A 137 -7.29 -2.92 3.76
N HIS A 138 -7.65 -3.36 4.97
CA HIS A 138 -9.01 -3.19 5.49
C HIS A 138 -9.39 -1.71 5.64
N ARG A 139 -8.46 -0.84 6.04
CA ARG A 139 -8.68 0.60 6.09
C ARG A 139 -8.94 1.18 4.70
N VAL A 140 -8.14 0.79 3.71
CA VAL A 140 -8.32 1.21 2.31
C VAL A 140 -9.70 0.77 1.79
N LEU A 141 -10.10 -0.48 2.04
CA LEU A 141 -11.42 -0.98 1.65
C LEU A 141 -12.53 -0.11 2.25
N ARG A 142 -12.48 0.16 3.55
CA ARG A 142 -13.47 1.02 4.22
C ARG A 142 -13.53 2.42 3.61
N TYR A 143 -12.40 3.06 3.37
CA TYR A 143 -12.36 4.40 2.79
C TYR A 143 -12.86 4.43 1.34
N LEU A 144 -12.60 3.39 0.55
CA LEU A 144 -13.15 3.25 -0.79
C LEU A 144 -14.67 2.98 -0.77
N GLN A 145 -15.17 2.22 0.22
CA GLN A 145 -16.61 2.01 0.44
C GLN A 145 -17.36 3.31 0.79
N GLU A 146 -16.66 4.30 1.36
CA GLU A 146 -17.20 5.64 1.60
C GLU A 146 -17.04 6.53 0.36
N TYR A 147 -15.87 6.48 -0.31
CA TYR A 147 -15.54 7.32 -1.46
C TYR A 147 -16.41 7.03 -2.70
N VAL A 148 -16.57 5.75 -3.06
CA VAL A 148 -17.27 5.34 -4.28
C VAL A 148 -18.73 5.82 -4.30
N PRO A 149 -19.54 5.64 -3.25
CA PRO A 149 -20.90 6.17 -3.23
C PRO A 149 -20.94 7.71 -3.20
N ALA A 150 -20.02 8.34 -2.48
CA ALA A 150 -19.97 9.81 -2.37
C ALA A 150 -19.66 10.46 -3.73
N GLN A 151 -18.68 9.93 -4.46
CA GLN A 151 -18.20 10.54 -5.71
C GLN A 151 -19.01 10.10 -6.94
N TYR A 152 -19.37 8.80 -7.01
CA TYR A 152 -19.96 8.21 -8.21
C TYR A 152 -21.46 7.91 -8.08
N ARG A 153 -22.05 8.08 -6.89
CA ARG A 153 -23.46 7.75 -6.58
C ARG A 153 -23.83 6.29 -6.93
N LYS A 154 -22.87 5.40 -6.80
CA LYS A 154 -22.99 3.95 -7.06
C LYS A 154 -22.53 3.17 -5.86
N LYS A 155 -23.05 1.95 -5.67
CA LYS A 155 -22.61 1.05 -4.58
C LYS A 155 -21.20 0.51 -4.83
N ASP A 156 -20.83 0.30 -6.09
CA ASP A 156 -19.52 -0.18 -6.53
C ASP A 156 -19.27 0.29 -7.96
N VAL A 157 -18.01 0.28 -8.41
CA VAL A 157 -17.60 0.66 -9.78
C VAL A 157 -16.82 -0.47 -10.44
N PRO A 158 -16.88 -0.59 -11.79
CA PRO A 158 -16.01 -1.52 -12.50
C PRO A 158 -14.54 -1.26 -12.21
N LEU A 159 -13.76 -2.30 -12.02
CA LEU A 159 -12.31 -2.18 -11.78
C LEU A 159 -11.60 -1.46 -12.95
N ALA A 160 -12.09 -1.63 -14.17
CA ALA A 160 -11.58 -0.94 -15.36
C ALA A 160 -11.87 0.58 -15.36
N ALA A 161 -12.77 1.07 -14.51
CA ALA A 161 -13.06 2.49 -14.35
C ALA A 161 -12.11 3.20 -13.36
N VAL A 162 -11.20 2.45 -12.74
CA VAL A 162 -10.17 3.02 -11.87
C VAL A 162 -9.06 3.58 -12.76
N ASP A 163 -9.05 4.86 -12.96
CA ASP A 163 -8.08 5.59 -13.76
C ASP A 163 -7.29 6.60 -12.90
N TYR A 164 -6.55 7.48 -13.55
CA TYR A 164 -5.78 8.54 -12.88
C TYR A 164 -6.68 9.45 -12.04
N GLU A 165 -7.82 9.87 -12.60
CA GLU A 165 -8.77 10.79 -11.94
C GLU A 165 -9.41 10.14 -10.70
N PHE A 166 -9.73 8.85 -10.79
CA PHE A 166 -10.20 8.08 -9.63
C PHE A 166 -9.17 8.08 -8.49
N ILE A 167 -7.89 7.84 -8.82
CA ILE A 167 -6.81 7.76 -7.83
C ILE A 167 -6.57 9.13 -7.19
N ASP A 168 -6.54 10.19 -7.98
CA ASP A 168 -6.33 11.55 -7.49
C ASP A 168 -7.51 12.04 -6.63
N GLY A 169 -8.72 11.75 -7.06
CA GLY A 169 -9.93 12.02 -6.28
C GLY A 169 -9.94 11.25 -4.95
N PHE A 170 -9.54 9.97 -4.95
CA PHE A 170 -9.43 9.20 -3.72
C PHE A 170 -8.32 9.73 -2.80
N ASN A 171 -7.18 10.17 -3.34
CA ASN A 171 -6.12 10.84 -2.59
C ASN A 171 -6.65 12.11 -1.88
N THR A 172 -7.35 12.95 -2.61
CA THR A 172 -7.99 14.15 -2.06
C THR A 172 -9.02 13.80 -0.98
N PHE A 173 -9.87 12.80 -1.24
CA PHE A 173 -10.88 12.35 -0.29
C PHE A 173 -10.29 11.89 1.04
N VAL A 174 -9.23 11.06 1.03
CA VAL A 174 -8.64 10.58 2.30
C VAL A 174 -7.96 11.70 3.07
N GLN A 175 -7.44 12.73 2.42
CA GLN A 175 -6.84 13.89 3.08
C GLN A 175 -7.89 14.82 3.67
N THR A 176 -9.01 15.06 2.98
CA THR A 176 -10.05 15.99 3.41
C THR A 176 -11.05 15.36 4.38
N ALA A 177 -11.62 14.21 4.03
CA ALA A 177 -12.66 13.56 4.83
C ALA A 177 -12.11 12.84 6.07
N HIS A 178 -10.88 12.32 6.01
CA HIS A 178 -10.26 11.56 7.09
C HIS A 178 -9.08 12.28 7.75
N ASN A 179 -8.83 13.55 7.42
CA ASN A 179 -7.70 14.35 7.94
C ASN A 179 -6.35 13.60 7.84
N CYS A 180 -6.18 12.82 6.78
CA CYS A 180 -4.98 12.03 6.58
C CYS A 180 -3.87 12.94 6.06
N HIS A 181 -2.75 13.03 6.79
CA HIS A 181 -1.57 13.75 6.28
C HIS A 181 -1.06 13.13 4.99
N HIS A 182 -0.39 13.93 4.14
CA HIS A 182 0.09 13.54 2.81
C HIS A 182 0.77 12.15 2.80
N ASN A 183 1.79 11.93 3.62
CA ASN A 183 2.49 10.64 3.67
C ASN A 183 1.60 9.47 4.14
N GLY A 184 0.58 9.76 4.96
CA GLY A 184 -0.44 8.79 5.33
C GLY A 184 -1.31 8.38 4.14
N ALA A 185 -1.74 9.36 3.33
CA ALA A 185 -2.50 9.12 2.10
C ALA A 185 -1.65 8.34 1.07
N VAL A 186 -0.37 8.70 0.88
CA VAL A 186 0.57 7.96 0.02
C VAL A 186 0.66 6.49 0.43
N ASN A 187 0.75 6.20 1.75
CA ASN A 187 0.79 4.82 2.26
C ASN A 187 -0.52 4.04 1.99
N LEU A 188 -1.68 4.70 1.96
CA LEU A 188 -2.96 4.07 1.60
C LEU A 188 -3.02 3.82 0.09
N LEU A 189 -2.61 4.80 -0.71
CA LEU A 189 -2.52 4.67 -2.17
C LEU A 189 -1.54 3.56 -2.59
N ASP A 190 -0.45 3.33 -1.86
CA ASP A 190 0.44 2.22 -2.13
C ASP A 190 -0.26 0.85 -1.95
N CYS A 191 -1.16 0.74 -0.99
CA CYS A 191 -2.01 -0.45 -0.86
C CYS A 191 -2.95 -0.62 -2.07
N VAL A 192 -3.57 0.47 -2.55
CA VAL A 192 -4.39 0.45 -3.78
C VAL A 192 -3.53 0.03 -4.98
N LYS A 193 -2.35 0.62 -5.14
CA LYS A 193 -1.41 0.28 -6.21
C LYS A 193 -1.02 -1.20 -6.21
N ASN A 194 -0.77 -1.76 -5.03
CA ASN A 194 -0.45 -3.18 -4.90
C ASN A 194 -1.63 -4.08 -5.29
N PHE A 195 -2.86 -3.67 -4.97
CA PHE A 195 -4.08 -4.35 -5.43
C PHE A 195 -4.26 -4.23 -6.95
N MET A 196 -4.05 -3.05 -7.55
CA MET A 196 -4.12 -2.88 -9.01
C MET A 196 -3.08 -3.74 -9.74
N ARG A 197 -1.86 -3.84 -9.21
CA ARG A 197 -0.84 -4.76 -9.73
C ARG A 197 -1.26 -6.24 -9.61
N TYR A 198 -1.99 -6.59 -8.56
CA TYR A 198 -2.58 -7.92 -8.43
C TYR A 198 -3.66 -8.14 -9.49
N ALA A 199 -4.51 -7.14 -9.75
CA ALA A 199 -5.53 -7.18 -10.78
C ALA A 199 -4.93 -7.35 -12.20
N ILE A 200 -3.84 -6.63 -12.50
CA ILE A 200 -3.12 -6.78 -13.78
C ILE A 200 -2.57 -8.21 -13.95
N ARG A 201 -1.94 -8.76 -12.90
CA ARG A 201 -1.41 -10.14 -12.96
C ARG A 201 -2.47 -11.22 -13.13
N ASN A 202 -3.72 -10.94 -12.75
CA ASN A 202 -4.86 -11.82 -12.96
C ASN A 202 -5.64 -11.46 -14.24
N GLU A 203 -5.09 -10.58 -15.08
CA GLU A 203 -5.68 -10.17 -16.37
C GLU A 203 -7.08 -9.54 -16.25
N TRP A 204 -7.38 -8.94 -15.06
CA TRP A 204 -8.64 -8.26 -14.81
C TRP A 204 -8.70 -6.87 -15.42
N ILE A 205 -7.55 -6.24 -15.56
CA ILE A 205 -7.34 -4.94 -16.23
C ILE A 205 -6.05 -4.98 -17.05
N GLU A 206 -6.04 -4.28 -18.19
CA GLU A 206 -4.89 -4.23 -19.10
C GLU A 206 -3.91 -3.10 -18.74
N LYS A 207 -4.43 -1.98 -18.27
CA LYS A 207 -3.64 -0.76 -18.03
C LYS A 207 -3.43 -0.54 -16.54
N ASP A 208 -2.19 -0.18 -16.16
CA ASP A 208 -1.89 0.25 -14.79
C ASP A 208 -2.37 1.69 -14.57
N PRO A 209 -3.39 1.91 -13.72
CA PRO A 209 -3.88 3.25 -13.43
C PRO A 209 -2.84 4.14 -12.74
N PHE A 210 -1.81 3.55 -12.13
CA PHE A 210 -0.70 4.27 -11.51
C PHE A 210 0.47 4.58 -12.46
N ARG A 211 0.38 4.22 -13.75
CA ARG A 211 1.48 4.43 -14.71
C ARG A 211 2.00 5.88 -14.71
N ASN A 212 1.10 6.84 -14.67
CA ASN A 212 1.40 8.27 -14.68
C ASN A 212 1.26 8.91 -13.30
N TYR A 213 0.84 8.17 -12.27
CA TYR A 213 0.65 8.67 -10.90
C TYR A 213 1.88 8.37 -10.04
N LYS A 214 2.66 9.41 -9.74
CA LYS A 214 3.87 9.28 -8.92
C LYS A 214 3.52 9.45 -7.45
N LEU A 215 3.62 8.38 -6.69
CA LEU A 215 3.56 8.43 -5.23
C LEU A 215 4.89 9.01 -4.72
N LYS A 216 4.89 10.29 -4.33
CA LYS A 216 6.04 10.93 -3.67
C LYS A 216 5.69 11.18 -2.22
N GLU A 217 6.49 10.64 -1.32
CA GLU A 217 6.45 11.07 0.08
C GLU A 217 7.09 12.45 0.19
N GLU A 218 6.45 13.33 0.96
CA GLU A 218 7.08 14.57 1.40
C GLU A 218 8.17 14.23 2.42
N HIS A 219 9.30 14.89 2.32
CA HIS A 219 10.34 14.79 3.34
C HIS A 219 9.76 15.29 4.66
N ASN A 220 9.59 14.37 5.60
CA ASN A 220 9.26 14.75 6.96
C ASN A 220 10.35 15.70 7.48
N LYS A 221 9.94 16.71 8.28
CA LYS A 221 10.87 17.50 9.09
C LYS A 221 11.80 16.54 9.83
N ASP A 222 13.02 16.99 10.08
CA ASP A 222 13.97 16.21 10.85
C ASP A 222 13.31 15.66 12.10
N LYS A 223 13.40 14.34 12.25
CA LYS A 223 12.80 13.71 13.42
C LYS A 223 13.61 14.09 14.64
N ASP A 224 12.93 14.48 15.69
CA ASP A 224 13.54 14.80 16.96
C ASP A 224 14.42 13.66 17.46
N HIS A 225 15.54 14.03 18.08
CA HIS A 225 16.38 13.14 18.87
C HIS A 225 16.86 13.89 20.10
N LEU A 226 17.23 13.19 21.15
CA LEU A 226 17.82 13.81 22.33
C LEU A 226 19.28 14.17 22.09
N THR A 227 19.66 15.35 22.54
CA THR A 227 21.08 15.70 22.71
C THR A 227 21.68 14.87 23.84
N LYS A 228 23.00 14.83 23.94
CA LYS A 228 23.71 14.20 25.05
C LYS A 228 23.22 14.69 26.42
N ASN A 229 23.11 16.00 26.59
CA ASN A 229 22.70 16.63 27.86
C ASN A 229 21.25 16.25 28.22
N GLU A 230 20.34 16.26 27.25
CA GLU A 230 18.95 15.85 27.47
C GLU A 230 18.85 14.38 27.86
N LEU A 231 19.63 13.49 27.22
CA LEU A 231 19.67 12.07 27.57
C LEU A 231 20.24 11.85 28.95
N GLU A 232 21.34 12.53 29.33
CA GLU A 232 21.91 12.46 30.66
C GLU A 232 20.93 12.96 31.73
N THR A 233 20.25 14.09 31.47
CA THR A 233 19.21 14.63 32.35
C THR A 233 18.09 13.61 32.56
N LEU A 234 17.58 13.01 31.50
CA LEU A 234 16.53 12.00 31.55
C LEU A 234 16.97 10.77 32.37
N ILE A 235 18.19 10.30 32.19
CA ILE A 235 18.72 9.14 32.92
C ILE A 235 18.87 9.43 34.42
N ARG A 236 19.37 10.63 34.77
CA ARG A 236 19.68 10.99 36.16
C ARG A 236 18.48 11.51 36.95
N LYS A 237 17.45 12.03 36.28
CA LYS A 237 16.29 12.63 36.94
C LYS A 237 15.52 11.56 37.73
N PRO A 238 15.32 11.74 39.03
CA PRO A 238 14.43 10.85 39.80
C PRO A 238 13.01 11.01 39.30
N MET A 239 12.29 9.87 39.18
CA MET A 239 10.90 9.86 38.75
C MET A 239 9.98 9.83 39.99
N PRO A 240 8.80 10.49 39.92
CA PRO A 240 7.89 10.60 41.05
C PRO A 240 7.22 9.29 41.48
N ASN A 241 7.29 8.26 40.60
CA ASN A 241 6.71 6.94 40.89
C ASN A 241 7.41 5.85 40.03
N ASP A 242 7.28 4.59 40.49
CA ASP A 242 7.88 3.41 39.84
C ASP A 242 7.39 3.21 38.42
N ARG A 243 6.15 3.61 38.10
CA ARG A 243 5.59 3.48 36.75
C ARG A 243 6.42 4.31 35.74
N LEU A 244 6.64 5.58 36.04
CA LEU A 244 7.43 6.46 35.18
C LEU A 244 8.91 6.06 35.17
N GLU A 245 9.42 5.57 36.30
CA GLU A 245 10.78 5.08 36.38
C GLU A 245 11.01 3.89 35.42
N ARG A 246 10.09 2.91 35.40
CA ARG A 246 10.14 1.78 34.44
C ARG A 246 10.12 2.27 32.99
N ILE A 247 9.27 3.23 32.65
CA ILE A 247 9.18 3.80 31.31
C ILE A 247 10.47 4.52 30.93
N ARG A 248 11.03 5.36 31.81
CA ARG A 248 12.31 6.04 31.63
C ARG A 248 13.43 5.02 31.36
N ASP A 249 13.50 3.95 32.17
CA ASP A 249 14.54 2.93 32.08
C ASP A 249 14.48 2.15 30.75
N VAL A 250 13.27 1.77 30.32
CA VAL A 250 13.08 1.14 29.00
C VAL A 250 13.47 2.09 27.87
N PHE A 251 13.09 3.36 27.96
CA PHE A 251 13.44 4.37 26.97
C PHE A 251 14.96 4.63 26.93
N ALA A 252 15.59 4.76 28.08
CA ALA A 252 17.04 4.91 28.21
C ALA A 252 17.79 3.69 27.64
N PHE A 253 17.28 2.48 27.90
CA PHE A 253 17.82 1.27 27.31
C PHE A 253 17.77 1.32 25.78
N CYS A 254 16.66 1.76 25.20
CA CYS A 254 16.52 1.93 23.75
C CYS A 254 17.48 3.03 23.20
N CYS A 255 17.67 4.13 23.95
CA CYS A 255 18.61 5.21 23.58
C CYS A 255 20.07 4.75 23.60
N LEU A 256 20.42 3.73 24.39
CA LEU A 256 21.79 3.25 24.54
C LEU A 256 22.09 1.97 23.77
N THR A 257 21.08 1.31 23.20
CA THR A 257 21.25 0.08 22.41
C THR A 257 20.78 0.24 20.94
N GLY A 258 19.99 1.26 20.66
CA GLY A 258 19.40 1.46 19.34
C GLY A 258 18.31 0.44 18.96
N LEU A 259 17.91 -0.44 19.88
CA LEU A 259 16.82 -1.39 19.61
C LEU A 259 15.50 -0.68 19.35
N ALA A 260 14.70 -1.21 18.43
CA ALA A 260 13.34 -0.71 18.22
C ALA A 260 12.41 -1.22 19.34
N PHE A 261 11.28 -0.55 19.54
CA PHE A 261 10.32 -0.91 20.57
C PHE A 261 9.92 -2.38 20.55
N THR A 262 9.52 -2.90 19.39
CA THR A 262 9.13 -4.32 19.24
C THR A 262 10.28 -5.27 19.52
N ASP A 263 11.51 -4.89 19.22
CA ASP A 263 12.69 -5.73 19.47
C ASP A 263 13.00 -5.80 20.97
N VAL A 264 12.78 -4.69 21.72
CA VAL A 264 12.94 -4.66 23.19
C VAL A 264 11.79 -5.38 23.89
N GLU A 265 10.56 -5.26 23.40
CA GLU A 265 9.38 -5.97 23.92
C GLU A 265 9.58 -7.50 23.87
N HIS A 266 10.25 -7.99 22.83
CA HIS A 266 10.55 -9.41 22.63
C HIS A 266 11.99 -9.79 22.99
N LEU A 267 12.70 -8.96 23.77
CA LEU A 267 14.03 -9.28 24.23
C LEU A 267 13.97 -10.36 25.34
N ARG A 268 14.78 -11.41 25.20
CA ARG A 268 14.81 -12.57 26.11
C ARG A 268 16.26 -12.89 26.52
N LYS A 269 16.43 -13.72 27.59
CA LYS A 269 17.76 -14.14 28.10
C LYS A 269 18.59 -14.81 27.00
N GLU A 270 17.99 -15.60 26.15
CA GLU A 270 18.65 -16.30 25.02
C GLU A 270 19.29 -15.37 23.99
N HIS A 271 18.88 -14.10 23.95
CA HIS A 271 19.46 -13.09 23.07
C HIS A 271 20.73 -12.44 23.67
N ILE A 272 21.03 -12.72 24.94
CA ILE A 272 22.22 -12.18 25.63
C ILE A 272 23.30 -13.26 25.65
N THR A 273 24.44 -12.93 25.07
CA THR A 273 25.63 -13.82 25.05
C THR A 273 26.83 -13.05 25.57
N ALA A 274 27.83 -13.74 26.08
CA ALA A 274 29.13 -13.18 26.42
C ALA A 274 30.18 -13.66 25.42
N ASP A 275 31.09 -12.78 25.02
CA ASP A 275 32.25 -13.14 24.22
C ASP A 275 33.40 -13.69 25.14
N GLU A 276 34.49 -14.09 24.51
CA GLU A 276 35.69 -14.64 25.22
C GLU A 276 36.31 -13.60 26.16
N GLN A 277 36.06 -12.31 25.96
CA GLN A 277 36.57 -11.21 26.79
C GLN A 277 35.58 -10.82 27.91
N GLY A 278 34.43 -11.53 28.01
CA GLY A 278 33.39 -11.26 28.99
C GLY A 278 32.47 -10.11 28.65
N THR A 279 32.59 -9.54 27.45
CA THR A 279 31.67 -8.49 26.98
C THR A 279 30.30 -9.11 26.68
N GLN A 280 29.24 -8.54 27.24
CA GLN A 280 27.89 -8.97 26.96
C GLN A 280 27.37 -8.35 25.65
N TRP A 281 26.74 -9.17 24.84
CA TRP A 281 26.19 -8.80 23.55
C TRP A 281 24.72 -9.14 23.45
N ILE A 282 23.96 -8.29 22.73
CA ILE A 282 22.62 -8.65 22.23
C ILE A 282 22.76 -9.19 20.82
N HIS A 283 22.36 -10.43 20.61
CA HIS A 283 22.21 -11.04 19.29
C HIS A 283 20.71 -11.30 19.07
N LYS A 284 20.04 -10.40 18.37
CA LYS A 284 18.59 -10.51 18.15
C LYS A 284 18.24 -10.20 16.69
N PRO A 285 17.53 -11.11 15.98
CA PRO A 285 16.94 -10.78 14.71
C PRO A 285 15.84 -9.73 14.91
N ARG A 286 15.79 -8.74 14.06
CA ARG A 286 14.74 -7.70 14.11
C ARG A 286 13.38 -8.29 13.75
N GLU A 287 12.37 -7.97 14.54
CA GLU A 287 10.98 -8.39 14.28
C GLU A 287 10.45 -7.95 12.90
N LYS A 288 10.89 -6.78 12.42
CA LYS A 288 10.39 -6.22 11.15
C LYS A 288 11.09 -6.78 9.91
N THR A 289 12.38 -7.13 10.01
CA THR A 289 13.21 -7.41 8.82
C THR A 289 13.95 -8.73 8.88
N ALA A 290 13.88 -9.43 10.01
CA ALA A 290 14.66 -10.63 10.33
C ALA A 290 16.20 -10.45 10.23
N VAL A 291 16.70 -9.24 10.02
CA VAL A 291 18.13 -8.95 9.98
C VAL A 291 18.68 -8.99 11.38
N MET A 292 19.80 -9.70 11.58
CA MET A 292 20.45 -9.84 12.87
C MET A 292 21.07 -8.52 13.34
N SER A 293 20.62 -8.02 14.50
CA SER A 293 21.26 -6.95 15.25
C SER A 293 22.30 -7.53 16.18
N ARG A 294 23.51 -6.97 16.21
CA ARG A 294 24.62 -7.35 17.09
C ARG A 294 25.06 -6.12 17.85
N ILE A 295 24.77 -6.07 19.14
CA ILE A 295 24.93 -4.87 19.96
C ILE A 295 25.74 -5.20 21.20
N PRO A 296 26.95 -4.66 21.35
CA PRO A 296 27.68 -4.78 22.60
C PRO A 296 26.99 -3.94 23.68
N LEU A 297 26.78 -4.52 24.85
CA LEU A 297 26.11 -3.85 25.95
C LEU A 297 27.08 -2.93 26.70
N LEU A 298 26.68 -1.68 26.80
CA LEU A 298 27.35 -0.70 27.64
C LEU A 298 27.00 -0.92 29.12
N ALA A 299 27.79 -0.33 30.03
CA ALA A 299 27.61 -0.50 31.48
C ALA A 299 26.21 -0.12 31.98
N HIS A 300 25.60 0.94 31.43
CA HIS A 300 24.26 1.36 31.88
C HIS A 300 23.13 0.39 31.46
N PRO A 301 23.03 -0.06 30.21
CA PRO A 301 22.12 -1.16 29.83
C PRO A 301 22.28 -2.41 30.69
N ILE A 302 23.52 -2.83 31.02
CA ILE A 302 23.78 -3.97 31.91
C ILE A 302 23.18 -3.73 33.29
N ARG A 303 23.37 -2.53 33.88
CA ARG A 303 22.74 -2.17 35.17
C ARG A 303 21.20 -2.24 35.13
N LEU A 304 20.60 -1.79 34.02
CA LEU A 304 19.15 -1.87 33.85
C LEU A 304 18.65 -3.32 33.78
N LEU A 305 19.35 -4.21 33.03
CA LEU A 305 19.01 -5.62 32.98
C LEU A 305 19.08 -6.28 34.36
N LYS A 306 20.15 -6.00 35.12
CA LYS A 306 20.30 -6.50 36.51
C LYS A 306 19.22 -5.96 37.44
N LYS A 307 18.82 -4.68 37.32
CA LYS A 307 17.75 -4.05 38.11
C LYS A 307 16.42 -4.80 37.98
N TYR A 308 16.11 -5.31 36.77
CA TYR A 308 14.84 -5.98 36.51
C TYR A 308 14.89 -7.50 36.51
N GLU A 309 16.04 -8.12 36.77
CA GLU A 309 16.22 -9.57 36.68
C GLU A 309 15.30 -10.34 37.67
N ASN A 310 15.05 -9.79 38.86
CA ASN A 310 14.29 -10.45 39.92
C ASN A 310 12.87 -9.82 40.13
N ASN A 311 12.39 -9.00 39.23
CA ASN A 311 11.16 -8.20 39.44
C ASN A 311 9.86 -8.91 38.99
N GLY A 312 9.80 -10.23 38.96
CA GLY A 312 8.58 -10.98 38.67
C GLY A 312 7.98 -10.72 37.26
N LEU A 313 8.82 -10.37 36.31
CA LEU A 313 8.38 -10.16 34.93
C LEU A 313 7.87 -11.47 34.33
N GLU A 314 6.98 -11.37 33.35
CA GLU A 314 6.54 -12.51 32.55
C GLU A 314 7.74 -13.37 32.13
N LYS A 315 7.56 -14.71 32.21
CA LYS A 315 8.63 -15.68 31.99
C LYS A 315 9.47 -15.38 30.74
N GLY A 316 10.74 -15.07 30.96
CA GLY A 316 11.72 -14.78 29.90
C GLY A 316 11.87 -13.33 29.48
N LYS A 317 11.00 -12.40 29.89
CA LYS A 317 11.19 -10.97 29.62
C LYS A 317 12.33 -10.38 30.46
N LEU A 318 13.13 -9.50 29.85
CA LEU A 318 14.27 -8.85 30.53
C LEU A 318 13.94 -7.44 31.03
N LEU A 319 12.93 -6.79 30.48
CA LEU A 319 12.52 -5.42 30.80
C LEU A 319 10.99 -5.30 30.90
N PRO A 320 10.47 -4.41 31.75
CA PRO A 320 9.03 -4.19 31.97
C PRO A 320 8.44 -3.30 30.86
N VAL A 321 8.39 -3.79 29.65
CA VAL A 321 7.92 -3.04 28.48
C VAL A 321 6.39 -3.06 28.42
N PRO A 322 5.69 -1.91 28.56
CA PRO A 322 4.25 -1.84 28.40
C PRO A 322 3.86 -1.79 26.91
N SER A 323 2.56 -1.71 26.60
CA SER A 323 2.14 -1.49 25.20
C SER A 323 2.72 -0.18 24.65
N ASN A 324 2.98 -0.14 23.34
CA ASN A 324 3.57 1.03 22.66
C ASN A 324 2.74 2.32 22.90
N GLN A 325 1.42 2.19 22.96
CA GLN A 325 0.52 3.30 23.19
C GLN A 325 0.70 3.89 24.60
N LYS A 326 0.76 3.02 25.63
CA LYS A 326 1.05 3.44 27.01
C LYS A 326 2.45 4.04 27.15
N MET A 327 3.45 3.39 26.50
CA MET A 327 4.83 3.90 26.50
C MET A 327 4.89 5.33 25.98
N ASN A 328 4.32 5.60 24.81
CA ASN A 328 4.33 6.94 24.21
C ASN A 328 3.53 7.97 25.01
N ALA A 329 2.45 7.57 25.69
CA ALA A 329 1.68 8.46 26.55
C ALA A 329 2.52 8.91 27.77
N TYR A 330 3.20 7.99 28.45
CA TYR A 330 4.04 8.31 29.60
C TYR A 330 5.35 9.02 29.25
N LEU A 331 5.89 8.79 28.05
CA LEU A 331 7.06 9.53 27.58
C LEU A 331 6.80 11.03 27.44
N LYS A 332 5.56 11.45 27.15
CA LYS A 332 5.18 12.87 27.14
C LYS A 332 5.26 13.46 28.55
N GLU A 333 4.79 12.70 29.55
CA GLU A 333 4.87 13.10 30.97
C GLU A 333 6.33 13.24 31.45
N ILE A 334 7.17 12.27 31.07
CA ILE A 334 8.62 12.30 31.37
C ILE A 334 9.31 13.48 30.70
N ALA A 335 8.97 13.81 29.45
CA ALA A 335 9.52 14.97 28.75
C ALA A 335 9.25 16.27 29.54
N GLY A 336 8.02 16.45 30.03
CA GLY A 336 7.67 17.59 30.88
C GLY A 336 8.46 17.62 32.20
N ILE A 337 8.59 16.48 32.90
CA ILE A 337 9.36 16.39 34.15
C ILE A 337 10.85 16.75 33.92
N CYS A 338 11.39 16.36 32.77
CA CYS A 338 12.78 16.60 32.41
C CYS A 338 13.02 17.97 31.75
N ASN A 339 12.01 18.79 31.53
CA ASN A 339 12.04 20.05 30.78
C ASN A 339 12.61 19.86 29.35
N ILE A 340 12.22 18.78 28.69
CA ILE A 340 12.61 18.48 27.31
C ILE A 340 11.48 18.94 26.38
N ASP A 341 11.74 19.99 25.61
CA ASP A 341 10.81 20.54 24.62
C ASP A 341 10.86 19.74 23.30
N LYS A 342 10.63 18.42 23.41
CA LYS A 342 10.56 17.51 22.27
C LYS A 342 9.50 16.45 22.53
N THR A 343 8.80 16.04 21.48
CA THR A 343 7.82 14.94 21.60
C THR A 343 8.54 13.60 21.68
N LEU A 344 8.73 13.07 22.88
CA LEU A 344 9.35 11.78 23.08
C LEU A 344 8.41 10.63 22.65
N THR A 345 8.95 9.75 21.82
CA THR A 345 8.30 8.51 21.39
C THR A 345 9.32 7.37 21.41
N THR A 346 8.84 6.13 21.39
CA THR A 346 9.75 4.97 21.31
C THR A 346 10.69 5.02 20.11
N HIS A 347 10.28 5.70 19.02
CA HIS A 347 11.12 5.84 17.83
C HIS A 347 12.22 6.89 18.03
N VAL A 348 11.95 7.94 18.81
CA VAL A 348 12.95 8.97 19.17
C VAL A 348 14.13 8.35 19.89
N ALA A 349 13.92 7.34 20.74
CA ALA A 349 15.04 6.65 21.40
C ALA A 349 16.05 6.06 20.41
N ARG A 350 15.56 5.37 19.39
CA ARG A 350 16.42 4.79 18.35
C ARG A 350 17.08 5.86 17.48
N HIS A 351 16.39 6.97 17.20
CA HIS A 351 16.97 8.14 16.54
C HIS A 351 18.09 8.74 17.37
N THR A 352 17.87 8.91 18.69
CA THR A 352 18.87 9.40 19.63
C THR A 352 20.14 8.55 19.58
N PHE A 353 20.01 7.23 19.68
CA PHE A 353 21.17 6.33 19.56
C PHE A 353 21.91 6.55 18.24
N ALA A 354 21.18 6.57 17.12
CA ALA A 354 21.80 6.66 15.80
C ALA A 354 22.50 8.01 15.58
N CYS A 355 21.86 9.13 15.96
CA CYS A 355 22.43 10.46 15.83
C CYS A 355 23.68 10.63 16.73
N LEU A 356 23.59 10.24 18.00
CA LEU A 356 24.74 10.32 18.92
C LEU A 356 25.88 9.39 18.47
N ALA A 357 25.59 8.18 17.98
CA ALA A 357 26.63 7.28 17.46
C ALA A 357 27.39 7.90 16.29
N VAL A 358 26.68 8.54 15.34
CA VAL A 358 27.30 9.27 14.22
C VAL A 358 28.09 10.47 14.72
N GLU A 359 27.54 11.25 15.67
CA GLU A 359 28.22 12.39 16.28
C GLU A 359 29.51 12.00 16.97
N TYR A 360 29.57 10.81 17.60
CA TYR A 360 30.76 10.22 18.17
C TYR A 360 31.70 9.54 17.17
N GLY A 361 31.39 9.60 15.87
CA GLY A 361 32.25 9.11 14.80
C GLY A 361 32.10 7.64 14.45
N MET A 362 30.97 7.00 14.84
CA MET A 362 30.70 5.62 14.43
C MET A 362 30.49 5.56 12.91
N PRO A 363 31.21 4.68 12.19
CA PRO A 363 30.99 4.48 10.77
C PRO A 363 29.54 4.04 10.46
N ILE A 364 28.96 4.59 9.39
CA ILE A 364 27.56 4.33 9.00
C ILE A 364 27.28 2.83 8.78
N ASP A 365 28.25 2.09 8.23
CA ASP A 365 28.11 0.66 7.97
C ASP A 365 28.10 -0.16 9.28
N VAL A 366 28.87 0.26 10.28
CA VAL A 366 28.84 -0.34 11.62
C VAL A 366 27.51 -0.06 12.30
N LEU A 367 27.06 1.21 12.25
CA LEU A 367 25.77 1.62 12.79
C LEU A 367 24.61 0.84 12.12
N ALA A 368 24.67 0.64 10.81
CA ALA A 368 23.66 -0.15 10.08
C ALA A 368 23.56 -1.59 10.61
N LYS A 369 24.69 -2.23 10.91
CA LYS A 369 24.72 -3.59 11.51
C LYS A 369 24.15 -3.62 12.91
N ILE A 370 24.50 -2.65 13.76
CA ILE A 370 23.94 -2.50 15.11
C ILE A 370 22.42 -2.32 15.03
N LEU A 371 21.97 -1.44 14.18
CA LEU A 371 20.56 -1.17 13.98
C LEU A 371 19.80 -2.32 13.25
N GLY A 372 20.48 -3.30 12.67
CA GLY A 372 19.85 -4.37 11.89
C GLY A 372 19.12 -3.84 10.65
N HIS A 373 19.72 -2.88 9.93
CA HIS A 373 19.20 -2.39 8.67
C HIS A 373 19.64 -3.32 7.53
N SER A 374 18.70 -3.65 6.64
CA SER A 374 18.99 -4.46 5.45
C SER A 374 19.73 -3.67 4.36
N ASN A 375 19.68 -2.34 4.42
CA ASN A 375 20.33 -1.42 3.50
C ASN A 375 20.89 -0.21 4.26
N THR A 376 22.13 0.17 3.98
CA THR A 376 22.81 1.33 4.57
C THR A 376 22.14 2.66 4.22
N ASN A 377 21.39 2.74 3.12
CA ASN A 377 20.58 3.93 2.79
C ASN A 377 19.59 4.30 3.90
N MET A 378 19.08 3.32 4.64
CA MET A 378 18.21 3.57 5.81
C MET A 378 18.97 4.24 6.96
N THR A 379 20.28 4.05 7.03
CA THR A 379 21.15 4.62 8.08
C THR A 379 21.68 6.00 7.67
N ARG A 380 21.81 6.28 6.37
CA ARG A 380 22.27 7.57 5.86
C ARG A 380 21.39 8.76 6.24
N HIS A 381 20.13 8.53 6.59
CA HIS A 381 19.27 9.60 7.13
C HIS A 381 19.79 10.19 8.45
N TYR A 382 20.63 9.44 9.19
CA TYR A 382 21.26 9.91 10.42
C TYR A 382 22.59 10.64 10.14
N ALA A 383 23.13 10.50 8.94
CA ALA A 383 24.38 11.10 8.52
C ALA A 383 24.27 12.58 8.14
N LYS A 384 23.39 13.33 8.81
CA LYS A 384 23.46 14.78 8.78
C LYS A 384 24.65 15.19 9.65
N PHE A 385 25.77 15.36 8.98
CA PHE A 385 27.01 15.77 9.62
C PHE A 385 26.82 17.16 10.26
N SER A 386 26.85 17.21 11.59
CA SER A 386 26.91 18.49 12.27
C SER A 386 28.21 19.22 11.89
N GLU A 387 28.16 20.54 11.87
CA GLU A 387 29.40 21.36 11.64
C GLU A 387 30.49 20.97 12.62
N GLN A 388 30.14 20.60 13.86
CA GLN A 388 31.06 20.11 14.89
C GLN A 388 31.74 18.80 14.48
N LEU A 389 31.05 17.87 13.86
CA LEU A 389 31.63 16.63 13.37
C LEU A 389 32.58 16.91 12.20
N ILE A 390 32.14 17.74 11.25
CA ILE A 390 32.98 18.14 10.12
C ILE A 390 34.27 18.83 10.65
N GLY A 391 34.13 19.77 11.57
CA GLY A 391 35.26 20.47 12.19
C GLY A 391 36.23 19.52 12.89
N ARG A 392 35.71 18.57 13.67
CA ARG A 392 36.55 17.57 14.36
C ARG A 392 37.28 16.65 13.39
N GLU A 393 36.65 16.17 12.35
CA GLU A 393 37.31 15.29 11.36
C GLU A 393 38.34 16.07 10.54
N MET A 394 38.08 17.34 10.21
CA MET A 394 39.06 18.21 9.57
C MET A 394 40.28 18.51 10.46
N GLN A 395 40.07 18.71 11.78
CA GLN A 395 41.18 18.84 12.71
C GLN A 395 42.09 17.61 12.78
N LYS A 396 41.49 16.40 12.78
CA LYS A 396 42.28 15.15 12.71
C LYS A 396 43.12 15.08 11.43
N ILE A 397 42.56 15.44 10.30
CA ILE A 397 43.25 15.47 9.01
C ILE A 397 44.37 16.53 9.05
N GLY A 398 44.08 17.73 9.59
CA GLY A 398 45.09 18.77 9.78
C GLY A 398 46.31 18.31 10.58
N GLN A 399 46.08 17.63 11.71
CA GLN A 399 47.14 17.05 12.53
C GLN A 399 47.98 15.99 11.78
N MET A 400 47.36 15.17 10.93
CA MET A 400 48.08 14.20 10.09
C MET A 400 48.91 14.88 9.02
N PHE A 401 48.43 15.95 8.41
CA PHE A 401 49.19 16.72 7.42
C PHE A 401 50.38 17.49 8.06
N GLU A 402 50.18 18.06 9.25
CA GLU A 402 51.26 18.74 9.99
C GLU A 402 52.37 17.77 10.45
N GLN A 403 52.06 16.49 10.69
CA GLN A 403 53.04 15.47 11.01
C GLN A 403 53.77 14.91 9.78
N ALA A 404 53.21 15.12 8.58
CA ALA A 404 53.75 14.62 7.31
C ALA A 404 54.59 15.66 6.55
N ILE A 405 54.60 16.96 7.00
CA ILE A 405 55.42 18.05 6.49
C ILE A 405 56.59 18.30 7.44
#